data_4451999bc466bbe56439e76b6b7763ac
#
_entry.id   4451999bc466bbe56439e76b6b7763ac
#
_cell.length_a   1.000
_cell.length_b   1.000
_cell.length_c   1.000
_cell.angle_alpha   90.00
_cell.angle_beta   90.00
_cell.angle_gamma   90.00
#
_symmetry.space_group_name_H-M   'P 1'
#
loop_
_entity.id
_entity.type
_entity.pdbx_description
1 polymer ?
#
loop_
_entity_poly.entity_id
_entity_poly.type
_entity_poly.pdbx_seq_one_letter_code
_entity_poly.pdbx_strand_id
1 'polypeptide(L)'
;MSPENRLSALAHAQESVNAASKARERLALLFDKDTFVELDTFAKVDGEETGVVTGYGAVDGSPVFAFAQDKGVLSGAVGRVHAAKIKKVYDLALKTGAPVVGIYDSNGARLSEGNDALAAYGQMLLSLNNLSGVVPQISLVLGTCAGTAAMIACSADFVIMSKEAELFMTAPFTAKANGETVEGVGTAENAAKAGVAHVVCADEASAIASTRGLIARLPLNNLSTAPISDFVETDAAAALQAACENMENAEIDTIVADVVDANSMIELDKEFGKSALTALVTISGISCGVVATRKKENNGKLDKDAVSKIARFVSVCDSFALPVITFVDTKGFSGRAAEELAGGIREAAKLAHVYAEATCAKISVVLGDAYGPAYIAL
;
A
#
# COMPACT_ATOMS: atom_id res chain seq x y z
N MET A 1 -14.64 -10.87 -44.40
CA MET A 1 -13.17 -11.00 -44.28
C MET A 1 -12.79 -12.45 -44.55
N SER A 2 -11.89 -12.70 -45.51
CA SER A 2 -11.36 -14.05 -45.75
C SER A 2 -10.53 -14.53 -44.50
N PRO A 3 -10.33 -15.85 -44.32
CA PRO A 3 -9.49 -16.35 -43.22
C PRO A 3 -8.07 -15.79 -43.25
N GLU A 4 -7.48 -15.61 -44.43
CA GLU A 4 -6.15 -15.00 -44.60
C GLU A 4 -6.10 -13.54 -44.12
N ASN A 5 -7.13 -12.75 -44.40
CA ASN A 5 -7.23 -11.37 -43.90
C ASN A 5 -7.41 -11.29 -42.39
N ARG A 6 -8.01 -12.30 -41.75
CA ARG A 6 -8.13 -12.37 -40.28
C ARG A 6 -6.79 -12.70 -39.64
N LEU A 7 -6.02 -13.63 -40.22
CA LEU A 7 -4.68 -13.97 -39.73
C LEU A 7 -3.71 -12.79 -39.88
N SER A 8 -3.74 -12.08 -41.01
CA SER A 8 -2.94 -10.88 -41.22
C SER A 8 -3.32 -9.77 -40.23
N ALA A 9 -4.62 -9.55 -39.98
CA ALA A 9 -5.09 -8.57 -39.01
C ALA A 9 -4.67 -8.93 -37.58
N LEU A 10 -4.68 -10.22 -37.22
CA LEU A 10 -4.19 -10.69 -35.91
C LEU A 10 -2.69 -10.48 -35.77
N ALA A 11 -1.90 -10.80 -36.78
CA ALA A 11 -0.46 -10.61 -36.79
C ALA A 11 -0.09 -9.12 -36.60
N HIS A 12 -0.74 -8.22 -37.33
CA HIS A 12 -0.56 -6.78 -37.18
C HIS A 12 -0.99 -6.28 -35.81
N ALA A 13 -2.08 -6.83 -35.24
CA ALA A 13 -2.49 -6.49 -33.87
C ALA A 13 -1.44 -6.96 -32.86
N GLN A 14 -0.89 -8.17 -33.02
CA GLN A 14 0.18 -8.68 -32.17
C GLN A 14 1.46 -7.85 -32.28
N GLU A 15 1.86 -7.44 -33.49
CA GLU A 15 3.01 -6.54 -33.67
C GLU A 15 2.81 -5.22 -32.95
N SER A 16 1.62 -4.64 -32.99
CA SER A 16 1.32 -3.38 -32.30
C SER A 16 1.36 -3.52 -30.78
N VAL A 17 0.99 -4.70 -30.24
CA VAL A 17 1.02 -5.02 -28.82
C VAL A 17 2.44 -5.32 -28.31
N ASN A 18 3.29 -5.89 -29.16
CA ASN A 18 4.69 -6.17 -28.83
C ASN A 18 5.57 -4.90 -28.82
N ALA A 19 5.02 -3.74 -29.15
CA ALA A 19 5.73 -2.49 -28.98
C ALA A 19 6.06 -2.27 -27.48
N ALA A 20 7.30 -1.91 -27.21
CA ALA A 20 7.75 -1.61 -25.86
C ALA A 20 6.89 -0.49 -25.25
N SER A 21 6.28 -0.75 -24.10
CA SER A 21 5.56 0.25 -23.32
C SER A 21 6.04 0.26 -21.90
N LYS A 22 6.04 1.43 -21.27
CA LYS A 22 6.47 1.58 -19.86
C LYS A 22 5.61 0.72 -18.92
N ALA A 23 4.31 0.59 -19.20
CA ALA A 23 3.41 -0.26 -18.42
C ALA A 23 3.81 -1.75 -18.50
N ARG A 24 4.15 -2.26 -19.70
CA ARG A 24 4.58 -3.65 -19.86
C ARG A 24 5.93 -3.92 -19.22
N GLU A 25 6.87 -2.97 -19.31
CA GLU A 25 8.17 -3.04 -18.61
C GLU A 25 7.98 -3.16 -17.10
N ARG A 26 7.12 -2.33 -16.50
CA ARG A 26 6.80 -2.35 -15.07
C ARG A 26 6.15 -3.67 -14.63
N LEU A 27 5.23 -4.20 -15.44
CA LEU A 27 4.61 -5.50 -15.16
C LEU A 27 5.59 -6.65 -15.31
N ALA A 28 6.52 -6.59 -16.28
CA ALA A 28 7.58 -7.58 -16.43
C ALA A 28 8.56 -7.61 -15.23
N LEU A 29 8.75 -6.48 -14.55
CA LEU A 29 9.54 -6.42 -13.30
C LEU A 29 8.73 -6.90 -12.08
N LEU A 30 7.41 -6.73 -12.09
CA LEU A 30 6.54 -7.16 -11.00
C LEU A 30 6.36 -8.68 -10.97
N PHE A 31 6.09 -9.28 -12.13
CA PHE A 31 5.77 -10.69 -12.24
C PHE A 31 7.01 -11.57 -12.41
N ASP A 32 6.87 -12.82 -12.04
CA ASP A 32 7.87 -13.85 -12.31
C ASP A 32 7.99 -14.07 -13.81
N LYS A 33 9.20 -14.39 -14.26
CA LYS A 33 9.49 -14.57 -15.68
C LYS A 33 8.49 -15.54 -16.34
N ASP A 34 7.98 -15.16 -17.49
CA ASP A 34 7.09 -15.95 -18.35
C ASP A 34 5.72 -16.33 -17.71
N THR A 35 5.33 -15.68 -16.60
CA THR A 35 4.03 -15.95 -15.94
C THR A 35 2.93 -14.95 -16.28
N PHE A 36 3.27 -13.76 -16.77
CA PHE A 36 2.30 -12.71 -17.04
C PHE A 36 1.40 -13.04 -18.23
N VAL A 37 0.09 -12.97 -18.02
CA VAL A 37 -0.95 -13.12 -19.03
C VAL A 37 -1.73 -11.82 -19.14
N GLU A 38 -1.60 -11.12 -20.27
CA GLU A 38 -2.30 -9.87 -20.53
C GLU A 38 -3.78 -10.13 -20.85
N LEU A 39 -4.67 -9.35 -20.26
CA LEU A 39 -6.11 -9.36 -20.48
C LEU A 39 -6.51 -8.20 -21.40
N ASP A 40 -7.49 -8.45 -22.27
CA ASP A 40 -8.04 -7.46 -23.21
C ASP A 40 -6.95 -6.72 -24.02
N THR A 41 -5.95 -7.46 -24.45
CA THR A 41 -4.76 -6.99 -25.16
C THR A 41 -5.08 -6.13 -26.39
N PHE A 42 -6.15 -6.47 -27.12
CA PHE A 42 -6.55 -5.78 -28.35
C PHE A 42 -7.65 -4.73 -28.16
N ALA A 43 -7.99 -4.40 -26.90
CA ALA A 43 -8.96 -3.34 -26.64
C ALA A 43 -8.39 -1.98 -27.10
N LYS A 44 -9.18 -1.23 -27.84
CA LYS A 44 -8.81 0.08 -28.40
C LYS A 44 -9.86 1.13 -28.13
N VAL A 45 -9.44 2.38 -28.13
CA VAL A 45 -10.30 3.57 -28.10
C VAL A 45 -9.92 4.45 -29.29
N ASP A 46 -10.86 4.69 -30.19
CA ASP A 46 -10.64 5.51 -31.39
C ASP A 46 -9.46 5.02 -32.26
N GLY A 47 -9.21 3.70 -32.24
CA GLY A 47 -8.12 3.07 -33.02
C GLY A 47 -6.78 2.99 -32.29
N GLU A 48 -6.63 3.63 -31.15
CA GLU A 48 -5.42 3.63 -30.31
C GLU A 48 -5.53 2.71 -29.10
N GLU A 49 -4.41 2.35 -28.47
CA GLU A 49 -4.38 1.62 -27.21
C GLU A 49 -5.08 2.40 -26.07
N THR A 50 -5.50 1.69 -25.04
CA THR A 50 -6.35 2.26 -23.98
C THR A 50 -5.58 3.04 -22.91
N GLY A 51 -4.23 3.09 -22.94
CA GLY A 51 -3.40 3.71 -21.90
C GLY A 51 -3.35 2.92 -20.59
N VAL A 52 -3.78 1.65 -20.60
CA VAL A 52 -3.63 0.73 -19.47
C VAL A 52 -3.42 -0.70 -19.95
N VAL A 53 -2.46 -1.38 -19.34
CA VAL A 53 -2.20 -2.82 -19.50
C VAL A 53 -2.73 -3.53 -18.27
N THR A 54 -3.48 -4.61 -18.47
CA THR A 54 -4.14 -5.35 -17.38
C THR A 54 -3.86 -6.84 -17.54
N GLY A 55 -3.72 -7.55 -16.45
CA GLY A 55 -3.45 -8.99 -16.51
C GLY A 55 -3.29 -9.63 -15.16
N TYR A 56 -2.74 -10.83 -15.16
CA TYR A 56 -2.40 -11.60 -13.98
C TYR A 56 -1.13 -12.41 -14.23
N GLY A 57 -0.50 -12.84 -13.16
CA GLY A 57 0.70 -13.66 -13.20
C GLY A 57 1.05 -14.16 -11.82
N ALA A 58 2.29 -14.65 -11.65
CA ALA A 58 2.82 -15.04 -10.37
C ALA A 58 3.82 -14.00 -9.85
N VAL A 59 3.82 -13.78 -8.55
CA VAL A 59 4.85 -13.04 -7.81
C VAL A 59 5.38 -13.97 -6.72
N ASP A 60 6.63 -14.40 -6.86
CA ASP A 60 7.24 -15.43 -6.01
C ASP A 60 6.35 -16.68 -5.88
N GLY A 61 5.79 -17.10 -7.03
CA GLY A 61 4.88 -18.24 -7.16
C GLY A 61 3.43 -17.98 -6.74
N SER A 62 3.12 -16.86 -6.11
CA SER A 62 1.75 -16.51 -5.67
C SER A 62 0.96 -15.82 -6.79
N PRO A 63 -0.30 -16.20 -7.04
CA PRO A 63 -1.12 -15.55 -8.06
C PRO A 63 -1.46 -14.11 -7.67
N VAL A 64 -1.28 -13.18 -8.60
CA VAL A 64 -1.56 -11.75 -8.41
C VAL A 64 -2.22 -11.20 -9.67
N PHE A 65 -3.23 -10.36 -9.51
CA PHE A 65 -3.78 -9.54 -10.56
C PHE A 65 -3.13 -8.16 -10.57
N ALA A 66 -2.90 -7.60 -11.74
CA ALA A 66 -2.35 -6.25 -11.82
C ALA A 66 -2.89 -5.46 -13.00
N PHE A 67 -2.84 -4.15 -12.86
CA PHE A 67 -2.92 -3.20 -13.96
C PHE A 67 -1.78 -2.18 -13.88
N ALA A 68 -1.35 -1.70 -15.03
CA ALA A 68 -0.36 -0.62 -15.12
C ALA A 68 -0.84 0.44 -16.11
N GLN A 69 -0.91 1.68 -15.67
CA GLN A 69 -1.21 2.83 -16.52
C GLN A 69 0.02 3.23 -17.31
N ASP A 70 -0.18 3.63 -18.56
CA ASP A 70 0.87 4.08 -19.47
C ASP A 70 0.66 5.55 -19.85
N LYS A 71 1.43 6.43 -19.24
CA LYS A 71 1.39 7.87 -19.53
C LYS A 71 1.80 8.19 -20.99
N GLY A 72 2.55 7.30 -21.64
CA GLY A 72 2.94 7.43 -23.04
C GLY A 72 1.76 7.29 -24.00
N VAL A 73 0.66 6.65 -23.58
CA VAL A 73 -0.55 6.43 -24.37
C VAL A 73 -1.68 7.26 -23.80
N LEU A 74 -2.18 8.26 -24.53
CA LEU A 74 -3.28 9.14 -24.12
C LEU A 74 -3.06 9.78 -22.74
N SER A 75 -1.81 10.03 -22.35
CA SER A 75 -1.39 10.53 -21.02
C SER A 75 -1.86 9.65 -19.83
N GLY A 76 -2.08 8.36 -20.07
CA GLY A 76 -2.66 7.44 -19.08
C GLY A 76 -4.10 7.79 -18.69
N ALA A 77 -4.78 8.67 -19.45
CA ALA A 77 -6.04 9.25 -19.06
C ALA A 77 -7.16 8.21 -19.00
N VAL A 78 -7.90 8.22 -17.87
CA VAL A 78 -8.94 7.24 -17.58
C VAL A 78 -10.23 7.60 -18.29
N GLY A 79 -10.64 6.74 -19.21
CA GLY A 79 -11.93 6.77 -19.88
C GLY A 79 -12.67 5.45 -19.67
N ARG A 80 -13.81 5.31 -20.35
CA ARG A 80 -14.71 4.15 -20.18
C ARG A 80 -14.04 2.80 -20.44
N VAL A 81 -13.29 2.64 -21.52
CA VAL A 81 -12.63 1.36 -21.86
C VAL A 81 -11.45 1.09 -20.94
N HIS A 82 -10.67 2.11 -20.60
CA HIS A 82 -9.59 2.04 -19.61
C HIS A 82 -10.12 1.51 -18.25
N ALA A 83 -11.17 2.13 -17.73
CA ALA A 83 -11.79 1.72 -16.48
C ALA A 83 -12.42 0.31 -16.55
N ALA A 84 -13.02 -0.07 -17.69
CA ALA A 84 -13.59 -1.39 -17.86
C ALA A 84 -12.54 -2.50 -17.80
N LYS A 85 -11.34 -2.26 -18.33
CA LYS A 85 -10.20 -3.18 -18.20
C LYS A 85 -9.77 -3.34 -16.72
N ILE A 86 -9.63 -2.23 -15.99
CA ILE A 86 -9.28 -2.25 -14.56
C ILE A 86 -10.38 -2.93 -13.74
N LYS A 87 -11.63 -2.60 -14.00
CA LYS A 87 -12.79 -3.25 -13.35
C LYS A 87 -12.76 -4.77 -13.53
N LYS A 88 -12.42 -5.25 -14.74
CA LYS A 88 -12.28 -6.70 -15.01
C LYS A 88 -11.20 -7.34 -14.14
N VAL A 89 -10.07 -6.66 -13.91
CA VAL A 89 -9.03 -7.11 -12.98
C VAL A 89 -9.60 -7.26 -11.57
N TYR A 90 -10.30 -6.25 -11.05
CA TYR A 90 -10.92 -6.30 -9.74
C TYR A 90 -11.98 -7.42 -9.63
N ASP A 91 -12.85 -7.56 -10.62
CA ASP A 91 -13.88 -8.61 -10.63
C ASP A 91 -13.27 -10.03 -10.65
N LEU A 92 -12.17 -10.22 -11.37
CA LEU A 92 -11.46 -11.51 -11.41
C LEU A 92 -10.71 -11.79 -10.10
N ALA A 93 -10.04 -10.79 -9.54
CA ALA A 93 -9.37 -10.89 -8.26
C ALA A 93 -10.35 -11.26 -7.14
N LEU A 94 -11.53 -10.63 -7.10
CA LEU A 94 -12.59 -10.97 -6.16
C LEU A 94 -13.05 -12.43 -6.30
N LYS A 95 -13.21 -12.90 -7.54
CA LYS A 95 -13.69 -14.28 -7.82
C LYS A 95 -12.66 -15.34 -7.47
N THR A 96 -11.38 -15.02 -7.63
CA THR A 96 -10.28 -15.99 -7.41
C THR A 96 -9.68 -15.89 -6.01
N GLY A 97 -9.95 -14.79 -5.29
CA GLY A 97 -9.35 -14.53 -3.99
C GLY A 97 -7.85 -14.27 -4.07
N ALA A 98 -7.39 -13.52 -5.08
CA ALA A 98 -5.98 -13.20 -5.27
C ALA A 98 -5.72 -11.69 -5.11
N PRO A 99 -4.54 -11.27 -4.60
CA PRO A 99 -4.17 -9.87 -4.41
C PRO A 99 -4.21 -9.05 -5.71
N VAL A 100 -4.37 -7.73 -5.55
CA VAL A 100 -4.33 -6.78 -6.67
C VAL A 100 -3.24 -5.74 -6.49
N VAL A 101 -2.46 -5.53 -7.54
CA VAL A 101 -1.49 -4.42 -7.64
C VAL A 101 -1.93 -3.44 -8.72
N GLY A 102 -2.18 -2.20 -8.34
CA GLY A 102 -2.42 -1.10 -9.29
C GLY A 102 -1.18 -0.25 -9.46
N ILE A 103 -0.62 -0.18 -10.67
CA ILE A 103 0.51 0.70 -11.00
C ILE A 103 -0.03 1.97 -11.65
N TYR A 104 0.13 3.10 -10.95
CA TYR A 104 -0.44 4.40 -11.34
C TYR A 104 0.58 5.29 -12.03
N ASP A 105 0.20 5.76 -13.22
CA ASP A 105 0.90 6.79 -13.99
C ASP A 105 -0.09 7.45 -14.98
N SER A 106 -0.87 8.40 -14.47
CA SER A 106 -2.01 8.98 -15.19
C SER A 106 -2.21 10.45 -14.83
N ASN A 107 -2.46 11.27 -15.84
CA ASN A 107 -2.81 12.67 -15.66
C ASN A 107 -4.29 12.89 -15.26
N GLY A 108 -5.06 11.83 -15.01
CA GLY A 108 -6.45 11.92 -14.54
C GLY A 108 -7.49 11.52 -15.58
N ALA A 109 -8.63 12.19 -15.61
CA ALA A 109 -9.76 11.84 -16.46
C ALA A 109 -9.53 12.14 -17.94
N ARG A 110 -10.06 11.29 -18.83
CA ARG A 110 -10.15 11.55 -20.27
C ARG A 110 -11.28 12.55 -20.55
N LEU A 111 -10.94 13.82 -20.57
CA LEU A 111 -11.91 14.92 -20.65
C LEU A 111 -12.79 14.86 -21.91
N SER A 112 -12.30 14.30 -23.01
CA SER A 112 -13.09 14.12 -24.26
C SER A 112 -14.30 13.18 -24.09
N GLU A 113 -14.32 12.34 -23.07
CA GLU A 113 -15.45 11.44 -22.76
C GLU A 113 -16.49 12.08 -21.80
N GLY A 114 -16.24 13.28 -21.30
CA GLY A 114 -17.17 14.00 -20.44
C GLY A 114 -17.69 13.19 -19.25
N ASN A 115 -19.01 13.06 -19.13
CA ASN A 115 -19.64 12.33 -18.02
C ASN A 115 -19.32 10.83 -18.01
N ASP A 116 -18.97 10.22 -19.14
CA ASP A 116 -18.61 8.80 -19.20
C ASP A 116 -17.29 8.53 -18.47
N ALA A 117 -16.33 9.47 -18.50
CA ALA A 117 -15.11 9.36 -17.70
C ALA A 117 -15.40 9.45 -16.18
N LEU A 118 -16.36 10.27 -15.77
CA LEU A 118 -16.77 10.35 -14.39
C LEU A 118 -17.47 9.07 -13.91
N ALA A 119 -18.37 8.52 -14.73
CA ALA A 119 -19.02 7.23 -14.47
C ALA A 119 -18.00 6.08 -14.41
N ALA A 120 -16.96 6.12 -15.24
CA ALA A 120 -15.87 5.17 -15.28
C ALA A 120 -15.10 5.13 -13.93
N TYR A 121 -14.76 6.28 -13.38
CA TYR A 121 -14.17 6.37 -12.04
C TYR A 121 -15.08 5.84 -10.94
N GLY A 122 -16.38 6.13 -11.01
CA GLY A 122 -17.36 5.59 -10.06
C GLY A 122 -17.41 4.06 -10.07
N GLN A 123 -17.34 3.44 -11.24
CA GLN A 123 -17.28 1.98 -11.38
C GLN A 123 -15.97 1.38 -10.83
N MET A 124 -14.83 2.03 -11.07
CA MET A 124 -13.55 1.60 -10.50
C MET A 124 -13.59 1.66 -8.97
N LEU A 125 -14.05 2.78 -8.40
CA LEU A 125 -14.15 2.98 -6.96
C LEU A 125 -15.07 1.94 -6.30
N LEU A 126 -16.24 1.67 -6.90
CA LEU A 126 -17.15 0.64 -6.42
C LEU A 126 -16.49 -0.74 -6.41
N SER A 127 -15.84 -1.12 -7.52
CA SER A 127 -15.20 -2.45 -7.64
C SER A 127 -14.03 -2.60 -6.67
N LEU A 128 -13.20 -1.56 -6.50
CA LEU A 128 -12.10 -1.56 -5.53
C LEU A 128 -12.63 -1.71 -4.09
N ASN A 129 -13.70 -0.99 -3.72
CA ASN A 129 -14.27 -1.09 -2.38
C ASN A 129 -14.90 -2.46 -2.09
N ASN A 130 -15.39 -3.18 -3.11
CA ASN A 130 -15.87 -4.55 -2.96
C ASN A 130 -14.75 -5.56 -2.63
N LEU A 131 -13.48 -5.20 -2.89
CA LEU A 131 -12.32 -6.02 -2.53
C LEU A 131 -11.78 -5.69 -1.14
N SER A 132 -12.16 -4.57 -0.55
CA SER A 132 -11.66 -4.13 0.76
C SER A 132 -11.91 -5.19 1.84
N GLY A 133 -10.86 -5.61 2.53
CA GLY A 133 -10.89 -6.69 3.52
C GLY A 133 -11.15 -8.09 2.95
N VAL A 134 -11.20 -8.26 1.63
CA VAL A 134 -11.36 -9.57 0.97
C VAL A 134 -10.03 -10.05 0.38
N VAL A 135 -9.37 -9.23 -0.41
CA VAL A 135 -8.03 -9.49 -0.96
C VAL A 135 -7.12 -8.29 -0.73
N PRO A 136 -5.83 -8.50 -0.49
CA PRO A 136 -4.88 -7.41 -0.36
C PRO A 136 -4.83 -6.54 -1.61
N GLN A 137 -4.85 -5.22 -1.41
CA GLN A 137 -4.79 -4.23 -2.46
C GLN A 137 -3.58 -3.32 -2.26
N ILE A 138 -2.70 -3.25 -3.26
CA ILE A 138 -1.48 -2.45 -3.22
C ILE A 138 -1.51 -1.44 -4.35
N SER A 139 -1.43 -0.17 -4.01
CA SER A 139 -1.25 0.93 -4.97
C SER A 139 0.23 1.28 -5.07
N LEU A 140 0.76 1.15 -6.27
CA LEU A 140 2.15 1.45 -6.61
C LEU A 140 2.18 2.68 -7.52
N VAL A 141 2.56 3.83 -6.98
CA VAL A 141 2.59 5.11 -7.71
C VAL A 141 4.00 5.34 -8.23
N LEU A 142 4.19 5.19 -9.54
CA LEU A 142 5.48 5.29 -10.22
C LEU A 142 5.60 6.52 -11.13
N GLY A 143 4.54 7.26 -11.28
CA GLY A 143 4.48 8.49 -12.03
C GLY A 143 3.47 9.45 -11.43
N THR A 144 2.74 10.17 -12.26
CA THR A 144 1.68 11.06 -11.80
C THR A 144 0.42 10.26 -11.43
N CYS A 145 -0.16 10.54 -10.27
CA CYS A 145 -1.47 10.02 -9.88
C CYS A 145 -2.35 11.19 -9.41
N ALA A 146 -3.25 11.62 -10.29
CA ALA A 146 -3.95 12.88 -10.16
C ALA A 146 -5.47 12.72 -9.97
N GLY A 147 -6.08 13.60 -9.18
CA GLY A 147 -7.53 13.73 -9.02
C GLY A 147 -8.18 12.49 -8.43
N THR A 148 -9.27 12.02 -9.05
CA THR A 148 -10.01 10.83 -8.57
C THR A 148 -9.17 9.56 -8.59
N ALA A 149 -8.16 9.44 -9.48
CA ALA A 149 -7.22 8.33 -9.45
C ALA A 149 -6.41 8.30 -8.14
N ALA A 150 -6.02 9.46 -7.61
CA ALA A 150 -5.34 9.56 -6.32
C ALA A 150 -6.24 9.10 -5.17
N MET A 151 -7.53 9.43 -5.19
CA MET A 151 -8.49 8.94 -4.20
C MET A 151 -8.62 7.41 -4.27
N ILE A 152 -8.69 6.84 -5.48
CA ILE A 152 -8.73 5.38 -5.69
C ILE A 152 -7.44 4.73 -5.18
N ALA A 153 -6.27 5.28 -5.52
CA ALA A 153 -4.98 4.76 -5.06
C ALA A 153 -4.87 4.76 -3.52
N CYS A 154 -5.35 5.83 -2.86
CA CYS A 154 -5.33 5.94 -1.39
C CYS A 154 -6.39 5.06 -0.70
N SER A 155 -7.34 4.49 -1.42
CA SER A 155 -8.35 3.57 -0.87
C SER A 155 -7.85 2.13 -0.77
N ALA A 156 -6.69 1.81 -1.33
CA ALA A 156 -6.03 0.51 -1.17
C ALA A 156 -5.50 0.31 0.27
N ASP A 157 -5.16 -0.93 0.62
CA ASP A 157 -4.59 -1.26 1.93
C ASP A 157 -3.20 -0.63 2.10
N PHE A 158 -2.39 -0.64 1.04
CA PHE A 158 -1.04 -0.09 1.03
C PHE A 158 -0.79 0.81 -0.18
N VAL A 159 -0.07 1.90 0.06
CA VAL A 159 0.40 2.84 -0.98
C VAL A 159 1.92 2.88 -0.94
N ILE A 160 2.56 2.49 -2.03
CA ILE A 160 4.02 2.57 -2.23
C ILE A 160 4.28 3.61 -3.32
N MET A 161 5.24 4.48 -3.12
CA MET A 161 5.62 5.51 -4.10
C MET A 161 7.10 5.42 -4.45
N SER A 162 7.44 5.68 -5.70
CA SER A 162 8.81 6.09 -6.04
C SER A 162 9.01 7.56 -5.66
N LYS A 163 10.25 7.93 -5.33
CA LYS A 163 10.59 9.30 -4.86
C LYS A 163 10.17 10.41 -5.84
N GLU A 164 10.26 10.14 -7.13
CA GLU A 164 9.93 11.09 -8.19
C GLU A 164 8.45 11.07 -8.60
N ALA A 165 7.64 10.19 -7.98
CA ALA A 165 6.21 10.12 -8.27
C ALA A 165 5.43 11.25 -7.59
N GLU A 166 4.28 11.56 -8.17
CA GLU A 166 3.38 12.60 -7.68
C GLU A 166 2.00 12.01 -7.36
N LEU A 167 1.45 12.38 -6.21
CA LEU A 167 0.13 11.94 -5.75
C LEU A 167 -0.65 13.14 -5.19
N PHE A 168 -1.71 13.56 -5.88
CA PHE A 168 -2.50 14.72 -5.45
C PHE A 168 -3.96 14.67 -5.93
N MET A 169 -4.88 15.19 -5.12
CA MET A 169 -6.27 15.36 -5.49
C MET A 169 -6.44 16.58 -6.40
N THR A 170 -5.89 17.73 -5.99
CA THR A 170 -5.91 18.98 -6.75
C THR A 170 -4.52 19.27 -7.29
N ALA A 171 -4.45 19.49 -8.59
CA ALA A 171 -3.19 19.77 -9.24
C ALA A 171 -2.52 21.03 -8.66
N PRO A 172 -1.20 21.02 -8.37
CA PRO A 172 -0.49 22.16 -7.80
C PRO A 172 -0.68 23.45 -8.59
N PHE A 173 -0.74 23.39 -9.92
CA PHE A 173 -0.98 24.57 -10.75
C PHE A 173 -2.34 25.24 -10.51
N THR A 174 -3.38 24.46 -10.13
CA THR A 174 -4.70 25.00 -9.82
C THR A 174 -4.68 25.76 -8.50
N ALA A 175 -4.05 25.23 -7.46
CA ALA A 175 -3.87 25.91 -6.19
C ALA A 175 -3.03 27.18 -6.35
N LYS A 176 -1.95 27.11 -7.15
CA LYS A 176 -1.11 28.26 -7.48
C LYS A 176 -1.89 29.35 -8.21
N ALA A 177 -2.77 28.99 -9.13
CA ALA A 177 -3.64 29.96 -9.82
C ALA A 177 -4.59 30.69 -8.86
N ASN A 178 -4.94 30.06 -7.74
CA ASN A 178 -5.74 30.65 -6.66
C ASN A 178 -4.89 31.45 -5.64
N GLY A 179 -3.60 31.62 -5.88
CA GLY A 179 -2.71 32.40 -5.01
C GLY A 179 -2.16 31.65 -3.80
N GLU A 180 -2.28 30.31 -3.78
CA GLU A 180 -1.80 29.48 -2.68
C GLU A 180 -0.32 29.09 -2.85
N THR A 181 0.36 28.82 -1.74
CA THR A 181 1.70 28.23 -1.74
C THR A 181 1.59 26.75 -1.98
N VAL A 182 2.30 26.26 -3.01
CA VAL A 182 2.22 24.85 -3.47
C VAL A 182 3.52 24.07 -3.31
N GLU A 183 4.47 24.60 -2.53
CA GLU A 183 5.74 23.93 -2.31
C GLU A 183 5.52 22.56 -1.64
N GLY A 184 6.03 21.51 -2.28
CA GLY A 184 5.91 20.12 -1.79
C GLY A 184 4.53 19.45 -2.00
N VAL A 185 3.52 20.16 -2.51
CA VAL A 185 2.20 19.56 -2.78
C VAL A 185 2.34 18.44 -3.80
N GLY A 186 1.85 17.24 -3.43
CA GLY A 186 1.86 16.06 -4.27
C GLY A 186 3.16 15.27 -4.30
N THR A 187 4.24 15.75 -3.68
CA THR A 187 5.51 14.99 -3.63
C THR A 187 5.41 13.75 -2.75
N ALA A 188 6.18 12.71 -3.09
CA ALA A 188 6.25 11.47 -2.31
C ALA A 188 6.71 11.72 -0.86
N GLU A 189 7.62 12.66 -0.64
CA GLU A 189 8.09 13.05 0.70
C GLU A 189 6.94 13.59 1.57
N ASN A 190 6.12 14.50 1.03
CA ASN A 190 5.00 15.02 1.77
C ASN A 190 3.87 14.01 1.92
N ALA A 191 3.67 13.14 0.93
CA ALA A 191 2.72 12.03 1.04
C ALA A 191 3.10 11.07 2.18
N ALA A 192 4.41 10.78 2.36
CA ALA A 192 4.90 9.99 3.48
C ALA A 192 4.70 10.70 4.83
N LYS A 193 5.02 11.99 4.93
CA LYS A 193 4.82 12.78 6.16
C LYS A 193 3.36 12.94 6.56
N ALA A 194 2.46 12.88 5.59
CA ALA A 194 1.01 12.98 5.78
C ALA A 194 0.32 11.62 6.06
N GLY A 195 1.07 10.49 6.06
CA GLY A 195 0.50 9.15 6.23
C GLY A 195 -0.34 8.69 5.05
N VAL A 196 -0.06 9.22 3.86
CA VAL A 196 -0.72 8.83 2.60
C VAL A 196 0.08 7.74 1.90
N ALA A 197 1.41 7.88 1.85
CA ALA A 197 2.32 6.88 1.32
C ALA A 197 2.96 6.09 2.46
N HIS A 198 2.68 4.81 2.54
CA HIS A 198 3.20 3.92 3.57
C HIS A 198 4.70 3.62 3.38
N VAL A 199 5.17 3.57 2.13
CA VAL A 199 6.58 3.36 1.78
C VAL A 199 6.96 4.28 0.63
N VAL A 200 8.09 4.96 0.74
CA VAL A 200 8.71 5.73 -0.35
C VAL A 200 10.06 5.14 -0.67
N CYS A 201 10.25 4.76 -1.93
CA CYS A 201 11.45 4.12 -2.45
C CYS A 201 12.25 5.08 -3.32
N ALA A 202 13.56 4.85 -3.44
CA ALA A 202 14.46 5.73 -4.18
C ALA A 202 14.12 5.83 -5.68
N ASP A 203 13.63 4.74 -6.27
CA ASP A 203 13.32 4.63 -7.69
C ASP A 203 12.18 3.62 -7.96
N GLU A 204 11.78 3.48 -9.24
CA GLU A 204 10.73 2.54 -9.66
C GLU A 204 11.10 1.08 -9.38
N ALA A 205 12.35 0.68 -9.59
CA ALA A 205 12.78 -0.71 -9.41
C ALA A 205 12.72 -1.12 -7.94
N SER A 206 13.20 -0.27 -7.04
CA SER A 206 13.12 -0.50 -5.60
C SER A 206 11.67 -0.46 -5.08
N ALA A 207 10.79 0.36 -5.67
CA ALA A 207 9.37 0.38 -5.34
C ALA A 207 8.66 -0.91 -5.76
N ILE A 208 8.97 -1.45 -6.95
CA ILE A 208 8.46 -2.74 -7.42
C ILE A 208 8.99 -3.88 -6.53
N ALA A 209 10.28 -3.88 -6.18
CA ALA A 209 10.86 -4.86 -5.28
C ALA A 209 10.22 -4.84 -3.89
N SER A 210 9.96 -3.63 -3.34
CA SER A 210 9.24 -3.45 -2.08
C SER A 210 7.80 -3.99 -2.17
N THR A 211 7.13 -3.79 -3.30
CA THR A 211 5.79 -4.35 -3.56
C THR A 211 5.80 -5.88 -3.56
N ARG A 212 6.78 -6.51 -4.21
CA ARG A 212 6.97 -7.97 -4.17
C ARG A 212 7.20 -8.47 -2.75
N GLY A 213 8.09 -7.81 -1.99
CA GLY A 213 8.34 -8.13 -0.60
C GLY A 213 7.09 -8.01 0.28
N LEU A 214 6.23 -7.03 0.02
CA LEU A 214 4.97 -6.85 0.73
C LEU A 214 3.97 -7.97 0.39
N ILE A 215 3.84 -8.35 -0.88
CA ILE A 215 2.99 -9.48 -1.32
C ILE A 215 3.42 -10.78 -0.61
N ALA A 216 4.71 -11.02 -0.46
CA ALA A 216 5.23 -12.21 0.22
C ALA A 216 4.88 -12.26 1.73
N ARG A 217 4.49 -11.13 2.35
CA ARG A 217 4.09 -11.04 3.76
C ARG A 217 2.57 -11.10 3.96
N LEU A 218 1.80 -11.00 2.88
CA LEU A 218 0.33 -10.96 2.92
C LEU A 218 -0.27 -12.28 2.48
N PRO A 219 -1.38 -12.75 3.08
CA PRO A 219 -2.09 -13.91 2.58
C PRO A 219 -2.76 -13.59 1.23
N LEU A 220 -3.17 -14.60 0.51
CA LEU A 220 -3.88 -14.41 -0.77
C LEU A 220 -5.22 -13.67 -0.57
N ASN A 221 -5.90 -13.95 0.52
CA ASN A 221 -7.21 -13.35 0.84
C ASN A 221 -7.53 -13.54 2.33
N ASN A 222 -8.65 -12.98 2.77
CA ASN A 222 -9.11 -13.04 4.16
C ASN A 222 -9.50 -14.42 4.68
N LEU A 223 -9.57 -15.44 3.83
CA LEU A 223 -9.83 -16.84 4.21
C LEU A 223 -8.54 -17.67 4.27
N SER A 224 -7.42 -17.09 3.83
CA SER A 224 -6.12 -17.74 3.85
C SER A 224 -5.41 -17.49 5.18
N THR A 225 -4.59 -18.43 5.61
CA THR A 225 -3.72 -18.25 6.79
C THR A 225 -2.57 -17.31 6.48
N ALA A 226 -1.97 -16.75 7.54
CA ALA A 226 -0.73 -15.97 7.41
C ALA A 226 0.34 -16.78 6.65
N PRO A 227 1.06 -16.15 5.71
CA PRO A 227 2.13 -16.83 4.97
C PRO A 227 3.21 -17.36 5.90
N ILE A 228 3.78 -18.50 5.52
CA ILE A 228 4.95 -19.09 6.16
C ILE A 228 6.06 -19.13 5.11
N SER A 229 7.21 -18.60 5.45
CA SER A 229 8.39 -18.53 4.59
C SER A 229 9.63 -19.13 5.27
N ASP A 230 10.63 -19.48 4.48
CA ASP A 230 11.96 -19.79 5.01
C ASP A 230 12.49 -18.58 5.79
N PHE A 231 13.14 -18.82 6.91
CA PHE A 231 13.61 -17.76 7.79
C PHE A 231 15.03 -18.04 8.29
N VAL A 232 15.68 -16.97 8.69
CA VAL A 232 16.95 -17.02 9.42
C VAL A 232 16.75 -16.33 10.75
N GLU A 233 16.95 -17.06 11.84
CA GLU A 233 16.88 -16.49 13.18
C GLU A 233 17.95 -15.41 13.36
N THR A 234 17.59 -14.33 14.03
CA THR A 234 18.56 -13.31 14.42
C THR A 234 19.33 -13.84 15.64
N ASP A 235 20.65 -13.89 15.58
CA ASP A 235 21.49 -14.27 16.71
C ASP A 235 21.63 -13.06 17.67
N ALA A 236 20.57 -12.78 18.37
CA ALA A 236 20.44 -11.60 19.21
C ALA A 236 20.24 -11.89 20.71
N ALA A 237 20.36 -13.15 21.14
CA ALA A 237 20.08 -13.53 22.54
C ALA A 237 20.86 -12.68 23.56
N ALA A 238 22.14 -12.43 23.32
CA ALA A 238 22.98 -11.60 24.19
C ALA A 238 22.59 -10.12 24.14
N ALA A 239 22.22 -9.61 22.96
CA ALA A 239 21.76 -8.22 22.79
C ALA A 239 20.41 -7.99 23.48
N LEU A 240 19.47 -8.92 23.32
CA LEU A 240 18.16 -8.87 24.00
C LEU A 240 18.33 -8.97 25.52
N GLN A 241 19.21 -9.81 26.03
CA GLN A 241 19.50 -9.88 27.45
C GLN A 241 20.06 -8.54 27.97
N ALA A 242 21.03 -7.96 27.28
CA ALA A 242 21.60 -6.66 27.65
C ALA A 242 20.55 -5.53 27.59
N ALA A 243 19.65 -5.57 26.61
CA ALA A 243 18.52 -4.63 26.52
C ALA A 243 17.56 -4.78 27.70
N CYS A 244 17.24 -6.02 28.12
CA CYS A 244 16.41 -6.29 29.30
C CYS A 244 17.05 -5.79 30.61
N GLU A 245 18.37 -5.87 30.73
CA GLU A 245 19.12 -5.37 31.91
C GLU A 245 19.19 -3.84 31.95
N ASN A 246 19.00 -3.15 30.79
CA ASN A 246 19.08 -1.69 30.70
C ASN A 246 17.92 -1.13 29.84
N MET A 247 16.70 -1.54 30.12
CA MET A 247 15.51 -1.19 29.33
C MET A 247 15.27 0.32 29.25
N GLU A 248 15.70 1.09 30.25
CA GLU A 248 15.57 2.56 30.25
C GLU A 248 16.27 3.22 29.05
N ASN A 249 17.41 2.66 28.61
CA ASN A 249 18.23 3.18 27.52
C ASN A 249 18.11 2.38 26.23
N ALA A 250 17.40 1.25 26.25
CA ALA A 250 17.23 0.40 25.10
C ALA A 250 16.39 1.08 24.01
N GLU A 251 16.79 0.87 22.75
CA GLU A 251 16.03 1.35 21.58
C GLU A 251 15.01 0.29 21.18
N ILE A 252 13.74 0.68 21.13
CA ILE A 252 12.67 -0.26 20.77
C ILE A 252 12.84 -0.81 19.36
N ASP A 253 13.31 0.01 18.42
CA ASP A 253 13.55 -0.40 17.05
C ASP A 253 14.60 -1.52 16.96
N THR A 254 15.66 -1.46 17.81
CA THR A 254 16.66 -2.51 17.92
C THR A 254 16.07 -3.77 18.54
N ILE A 255 15.30 -3.64 19.61
CA ILE A 255 14.63 -4.79 20.25
C ILE A 255 13.72 -5.51 19.25
N VAL A 256 12.92 -4.76 18.49
CA VAL A 256 12.07 -5.34 17.45
C VAL A 256 12.91 -6.05 16.39
N ALA A 257 13.98 -5.43 15.89
CA ALA A 257 14.85 -6.03 14.90
C ALA A 257 15.55 -7.31 15.40
N ASP A 258 15.84 -7.38 16.70
CA ASP A 258 16.46 -8.54 17.35
C ASP A 258 15.47 -9.69 17.62
N VAL A 259 14.17 -9.39 17.73
CA VAL A 259 13.11 -10.40 17.96
C VAL A 259 12.61 -11.02 16.67
N VAL A 260 12.59 -10.27 15.56
CA VAL A 260 12.07 -10.74 14.28
C VAL A 260 13.11 -11.48 13.46
N ASP A 261 12.68 -12.27 12.49
CA ASP A 261 13.61 -12.97 11.60
C ASP A 261 14.49 -11.98 10.83
N ALA A 262 15.74 -12.35 10.59
CA ALA A 262 16.71 -11.50 9.92
C ALA A 262 16.21 -11.00 8.55
N ASN A 263 16.29 -9.70 8.32
CA ASN A 263 15.87 -9.03 7.08
C ASN A 263 14.37 -9.19 6.72
N SER A 264 13.53 -9.56 7.69
CA SER A 264 12.11 -9.76 7.45
C SER A 264 11.28 -8.46 7.53
N MET A 265 11.76 -7.44 8.22
CA MET A 265 11.00 -6.26 8.59
C MET A 265 10.76 -5.31 7.40
N ILE A 266 9.48 -5.01 7.15
CA ILE A 266 9.02 -3.96 6.25
C ILE A 266 8.31 -2.91 7.10
N GLU A 267 9.01 -1.83 7.45
CA GLU A 267 8.44 -0.72 8.20
C GLU A 267 7.50 0.09 7.32
N LEU A 268 6.31 0.38 7.83
CA LEU A 268 5.27 1.17 7.18
C LEU A 268 5.10 2.51 7.89
N ASP A 269 4.76 3.56 7.12
CA ASP A 269 4.52 4.91 7.63
C ASP A 269 5.68 5.48 8.49
N LYS A 270 6.90 5.20 8.10
CA LYS A 270 8.10 5.61 8.85
C LYS A 270 8.15 7.11 9.15
N GLU A 271 7.70 7.94 8.21
CA GLU A 271 7.73 9.41 8.32
C GLU A 271 6.48 10.01 8.97
N PHE A 272 5.43 9.21 9.19
CA PHE A 272 4.18 9.61 9.82
C PHE A 272 4.02 9.00 11.20
N GLY A 273 3.51 9.75 12.18
CA GLY A 273 3.26 9.25 13.53
C GLY A 273 4.50 8.60 14.15
N LYS A 274 5.62 9.32 14.18
CA LYS A 274 6.95 8.80 14.55
C LYS A 274 7.04 8.24 15.97
N SER A 275 6.11 8.60 16.86
CA SER A 275 6.04 8.04 18.21
C SER A 275 5.60 6.57 18.27
N ALA A 276 5.28 5.96 17.10
CA ALA A 276 5.06 4.53 16.97
C ALA A 276 5.77 3.95 15.74
N LEU A 277 6.14 2.68 15.81
CA LEU A 277 6.57 1.84 14.70
C LEU A 277 5.41 0.92 14.32
N THR A 278 5.17 0.74 13.03
CA THR A 278 4.31 -0.30 12.46
C THR A 278 5.08 -1.03 11.37
N ALA A 279 5.11 -2.34 11.40
CA ALA A 279 5.85 -3.13 10.42
C ALA A 279 5.18 -4.48 10.15
N LEU A 280 5.28 -4.97 8.91
CA LEU A 280 5.08 -6.37 8.61
C LEU A 280 6.42 -7.10 8.72
N VAL A 281 6.42 -8.22 9.40
CA VAL A 281 7.63 -9.00 9.73
C VAL A 281 7.37 -10.49 9.58
N THR A 282 8.40 -11.32 9.74
CA THR A 282 8.23 -12.73 10.09
C THR A 282 8.87 -13.03 11.43
N ILE A 283 8.27 -13.96 12.17
CA ILE A 283 8.83 -14.55 13.39
C ILE A 283 8.73 -16.06 13.24
N SER A 284 9.86 -16.74 13.26
CA SER A 284 9.95 -18.18 12.92
C SER A 284 9.26 -18.51 11.59
N GLY A 285 9.43 -17.65 10.60
CA GLY A 285 8.87 -17.75 9.27
C GLY A 285 7.40 -17.32 9.14
N ILE A 286 6.66 -17.12 10.23
CA ILE A 286 5.23 -16.76 10.20
C ILE A 286 5.09 -15.25 10.03
N SER A 287 4.35 -14.83 9.01
CA SER A 287 4.04 -13.40 8.79
C SER A 287 3.14 -12.84 9.89
N CYS A 288 3.52 -11.70 10.44
CA CYS A 288 2.76 -10.99 11.47
C CYS A 288 2.96 -9.48 11.39
N GLY A 289 2.07 -8.73 12.03
CA GLY A 289 2.20 -7.30 12.25
C GLY A 289 2.92 -7.01 13.57
N VAL A 290 3.80 -6.01 13.55
CA VAL A 290 4.42 -5.46 14.76
C VAL A 290 3.99 -4.02 14.93
N VAL A 291 3.57 -3.69 16.14
CA VAL A 291 3.37 -2.33 16.65
C VAL A 291 4.36 -2.10 17.78
N ALA A 292 5.07 -0.98 17.80
CA ALA A 292 5.92 -0.64 18.94
C ALA A 292 5.83 0.85 19.26
N THR A 293 5.80 1.18 20.55
CA THR A 293 5.78 2.58 21.01
C THR A 293 7.20 3.08 21.18
N ARG A 294 7.54 4.22 20.53
CA ARG A 294 8.89 4.80 20.55
C ARG A 294 9.06 5.78 21.71
N LYS A 295 9.68 5.33 22.79
CA LYS A 295 9.90 6.12 24.02
C LYS A 295 10.68 7.41 23.78
N LYS A 296 11.62 7.43 22.84
CA LYS A 296 12.45 8.61 22.55
C LYS A 296 11.73 9.66 21.71
N GLU A 297 10.66 9.28 21.04
CA GLU A 297 9.82 10.21 20.29
C GLU A 297 8.74 10.83 21.18
N ASN A 298 8.40 12.09 20.94
CA ASN A 298 7.34 12.83 21.63
C ASN A 298 7.34 12.66 23.17
N ASN A 299 8.54 12.58 23.79
CA ASN A 299 8.72 12.35 25.24
C ASN A 299 8.06 11.05 25.75
N GLY A 300 8.00 10.00 24.93
CA GLY A 300 7.42 8.71 25.25
C GLY A 300 5.89 8.67 25.21
N LYS A 301 5.25 9.67 24.59
CA LYS A 301 3.79 9.76 24.46
C LYS A 301 3.36 9.56 23.03
N LEU A 302 2.25 8.86 22.83
CA LEU A 302 1.62 8.70 21.53
C LEU A 302 0.89 9.98 21.11
N ASP A 303 1.26 10.54 19.98
CA ASP A 303 0.54 11.63 19.32
C ASP A 303 -0.64 11.10 18.47
N LYS A 304 -1.50 12.02 18.05
CA LYS A 304 -2.68 11.71 17.24
C LYS A 304 -2.34 10.90 15.98
N ASP A 305 -1.25 11.25 15.32
CA ASP A 305 -0.87 10.63 14.05
C ASP A 305 -0.37 9.19 14.25
N ALA A 306 0.41 8.94 15.31
CA ALA A 306 0.80 7.58 15.70
C ALA A 306 -0.40 6.71 16.06
N VAL A 307 -1.35 7.29 16.80
CA VAL A 307 -2.59 6.59 17.18
C VAL A 307 -3.41 6.20 15.93
N SER A 308 -3.55 7.13 14.98
CA SER A 308 -4.24 6.88 13.70
C SER A 308 -3.54 5.80 12.86
N LYS A 309 -2.20 5.87 12.78
CA LYS A 309 -1.35 4.89 12.11
C LYS A 309 -1.53 3.49 12.68
N ILE A 310 -1.41 3.33 14.00
CA ILE A 310 -1.60 2.04 14.67
C ILE A 310 -3.00 1.48 14.39
N ALA A 311 -4.04 2.30 14.55
CA ALA A 311 -5.41 1.86 14.34
C ALA A 311 -5.64 1.34 12.90
N ARG A 312 -5.14 2.07 11.87
CA ARG A 312 -5.22 1.61 10.48
C ARG A 312 -4.46 0.30 10.27
N PHE A 313 -3.23 0.21 10.78
CA PHE A 313 -2.39 -0.96 10.61
C PHE A 313 -3.01 -2.22 11.23
N VAL A 314 -3.51 -2.12 12.47
CA VAL A 314 -4.17 -3.25 13.15
C VAL A 314 -5.45 -3.67 12.43
N SER A 315 -6.24 -2.73 11.93
CA SER A 315 -7.41 -3.03 11.09
C SER A 315 -7.06 -3.84 9.83
N VAL A 316 -5.94 -3.51 9.17
CA VAL A 316 -5.48 -4.26 7.99
C VAL A 316 -4.99 -5.65 8.41
N CYS A 317 -4.22 -5.77 9.48
CA CYS A 317 -3.79 -7.07 10.02
C CYS A 317 -4.98 -7.95 10.37
N ASP A 318 -6.02 -7.40 11.02
CA ASP A 318 -7.23 -8.12 11.36
C ASP A 318 -8.00 -8.61 10.12
N SER A 319 -8.15 -7.74 9.11
CA SER A 319 -8.81 -8.09 7.84
C SER A 319 -8.18 -9.31 7.16
N PHE A 320 -6.89 -9.52 7.35
CA PHE A 320 -6.13 -10.62 6.74
C PHE A 320 -5.66 -11.68 7.76
N ALA A 321 -6.25 -11.69 8.95
CA ALA A 321 -5.93 -12.66 10.02
C ALA A 321 -4.43 -12.76 10.35
N LEU A 322 -3.67 -11.67 10.16
CA LEU A 322 -2.27 -11.59 10.56
C LEU A 322 -2.18 -11.38 12.06
N PRO A 323 -1.42 -12.19 12.81
CA PRO A 323 -1.17 -11.95 14.22
C PRO A 323 -0.53 -10.57 14.44
N VAL A 324 -0.87 -9.90 15.54
CA VAL A 324 -0.30 -8.59 15.91
C VAL A 324 0.46 -8.71 17.22
N ILE A 325 1.72 -8.28 17.22
CA ILE A 325 2.54 -8.19 18.42
C ILE A 325 2.78 -6.71 18.73
N THR A 326 2.38 -6.27 19.93
CA THR A 326 2.50 -4.90 20.36
C THR A 326 3.54 -4.79 21.48
N PHE A 327 4.62 -4.07 21.21
CA PHE A 327 5.64 -3.72 22.23
C PHE A 327 5.30 -2.38 22.87
N VAL A 328 5.05 -2.38 24.17
CA VAL A 328 4.56 -1.23 24.92
C VAL A 328 5.64 -0.67 25.84
N ASP A 329 6.04 0.58 25.57
CA ASP A 329 6.81 1.43 26.47
C ASP A 329 6.35 2.88 26.26
N THR A 330 5.25 3.27 26.91
CA THR A 330 4.61 4.58 26.68
C THR A 330 4.13 5.24 27.95
N LYS A 331 4.32 6.56 28.01
CA LYS A 331 3.80 7.44 29.08
C LYS A 331 2.36 7.94 28.82
N GLY A 332 1.65 7.24 27.94
CA GLY A 332 0.26 7.55 27.62
C GLY A 332 0.08 8.36 26.34
N PHE A 333 -1.12 8.86 26.12
CA PHE A 333 -1.41 9.77 25.00
C PHE A 333 -0.83 11.16 25.25
N SER A 334 -0.50 11.87 24.15
CA SER A 334 -0.06 13.26 24.21
C SER A 334 -1.17 14.17 24.76
N GLY A 335 -0.89 14.85 25.86
CA GLY A 335 -1.84 15.78 26.51
C GLY A 335 -1.67 17.24 26.07
N ARG A 336 -1.09 17.50 24.88
CA ARG A 336 -0.93 18.87 24.38
C ARG A 336 -2.29 19.44 23.92
N ALA A 337 -2.53 20.72 24.20
CA ALA A 337 -3.76 21.39 23.77
C ALA A 337 -3.98 21.31 22.23
N ALA A 338 -2.89 21.34 21.45
CA ALA A 338 -2.96 21.19 19.99
C ALA A 338 -3.50 19.80 19.57
N GLU A 339 -3.16 18.73 20.29
CA GLU A 339 -3.68 17.39 20.05
C GLU A 339 -5.18 17.28 20.36
N GLU A 340 -5.61 17.87 21.47
CA GLU A 340 -7.04 17.93 21.83
C GLU A 340 -7.84 18.69 20.78
N LEU A 341 -7.37 19.88 20.39
CA LEU A 341 -8.02 20.70 19.37
C LEU A 341 -8.03 20.02 17.98
N ALA A 342 -7.03 19.19 17.69
CA ALA A 342 -6.96 18.40 16.45
C ALA A 342 -7.80 17.10 16.48
N GLY A 343 -8.52 16.85 17.58
CA GLY A 343 -9.38 15.68 17.73
C GLY A 343 -8.63 14.39 18.15
N GLY A 344 -7.55 14.50 18.91
CA GLY A 344 -6.79 13.35 19.41
C GLY A 344 -7.64 12.33 20.15
N ILE A 345 -8.66 12.78 20.90
CA ILE A 345 -9.60 11.89 21.59
C ILE A 345 -10.39 10.99 20.62
N ARG A 346 -10.71 11.47 19.42
CA ARG A 346 -11.39 10.65 18.39
C ARG A 346 -10.49 9.53 17.91
N GLU A 347 -9.22 9.82 17.66
CA GLU A 347 -8.26 8.79 17.23
C GLU A 347 -7.95 7.79 18.37
N ALA A 348 -7.85 8.27 19.61
CA ALA A 348 -7.69 7.38 20.77
C ALA A 348 -8.90 6.43 20.94
N ALA A 349 -10.12 6.93 20.80
CA ALA A 349 -11.32 6.10 20.83
C ALA A 349 -11.35 5.08 19.68
N LYS A 350 -10.94 5.49 18.47
CA LYS A 350 -10.81 4.60 17.32
C LYS A 350 -9.77 3.49 17.58
N LEU A 351 -8.61 3.81 18.14
CA LEU A 351 -7.59 2.82 18.50
C LEU A 351 -8.14 1.76 19.46
N ALA A 352 -8.76 2.19 20.54
CA ALA A 352 -9.36 1.29 21.53
C ALA A 352 -10.44 0.40 20.90
N HIS A 353 -11.28 0.97 20.01
CA HIS A 353 -12.29 0.22 19.27
C HIS A 353 -11.67 -0.86 18.38
N VAL A 354 -10.66 -0.49 17.58
CA VAL A 354 -9.98 -1.41 16.65
C VAL A 354 -9.32 -2.57 17.40
N TYR A 355 -8.61 -2.31 18.50
CA TYR A 355 -8.02 -3.40 19.29
C TYR A 355 -9.05 -4.29 19.96
N ALA A 356 -10.17 -3.73 20.40
CA ALA A 356 -11.25 -4.50 21.01
C ALA A 356 -12.00 -5.36 19.99
N GLU A 357 -12.22 -4.86 18.77
CA GLU A 357 -12.96 -5.53 17.71
C GLU A 357 -12.12 -6.58 16.97
N ALA A 358 -10.80 -6.35 16.83
CA ALA A 358 -9.91 -7.23 16.08
C ALA A 358 -9.95 -8.67 16.60
N THR A 359 -10.16 -9.59 15.68
CA THR A 359 -10.31 -11.05 15.92
C THR A 359 -9.00 -11.82 15.69
N CYS A 360 -8.01 -11.20 15.04
CA CYS A 360 -6.68 -11.78 14.87
C CYS A 360 -5.98 -12.01 16.23
N ALA A 361 -5.03 -12.93 16.28
CA ALA A 361 -4.23 -13.16 17.48
C ALA A 361 -3.46 -11.89 17.85
N LYS A 362 -3.54 -11.47 19.11
CA LYS A 362 -2.87 -10.27 19.63
C LYS A 362 -2.03 -10.63 20.86
N ILE A 363 -0.80 -10.15 20.88
CA ILE A 363 0.13 -10.32 22.01
C ILE A 363 0.68 -8.95 22.35
N SER A 364 0.50 -8.50 23.60
CA SER A 364 1.12 -7.27 24.10
C SER A 364 2.28 -7.61 25.01
N VAL A 365 3.45 -7.04 24.72
CA VAL A 365 4.70 -7.19 25.47
C VAL A 365 5.03 -5.85 26.11
N VAL A 366 4.86 -5.76 27.42
CA VAL A 366 5.17 -4.53 28.18
C VAL A 366 6.64 -4.54 28.53
N LEU A 367 7.39 -3.58 28.00
CA LEU A 367 8.83 -3.46 28.18
C LEU A 367 9.22 -2.43 29.23
N GLY A 368 8.41 -1.41 29.45
CA GLY A 368 8.73 -0.31 30.36
C GLY A 368 7.47 0.41 30.85
N ASP A 369 7.39 1.71 30.55
CA ASP A 369 6.25 2.54 30.95
C ASP A 369 4.95 2.07 30.27
N ALA A 370 3.87 1.95 31.03
CA ALA A 370 2.56 1.55 30.55
C ALA A 370 1.47 2.31 31.30
N TYR A 371 1.19 3.56 30.89
CA TYR A 371 0.34 4.46 31.66
C TYR A 371 -0.98 4.77 30.98
N GLY A 372 -2.03 4.79 31.82
CA GLY A 372 -3.32 5.38 31.54
C GLY A 372 -4.08 4.77 30.34
N PRO A 373 -4.91 5.58 29.69
CA PRO A 373 -5.77 5.08 28.59
C PRO A 373 -5.03 4.49 27.40
N ALA A 374 -3.79 4.92 27.13
CA ALA A 374 -3.00 4.36 26.02
C ALA A 374 -2.65 2.89 26.28
N TYR A 375 -2.28 2.53 27.50
CA TYR A 375 -2.05 1.13 27.87
C TYR A 375 -3.32 0.29 27.83
N ILE A 376 -4.48 0.88 28.17
CA ILE A 376 -5.76 0.16 28.09
C ILE A 376 -6.15 -0.10 26.63
N ALA A 377 -5.75 0.79 25.71
CA ALA A 377 -6.11 0.71 24.29
C ALA A 377 -5.21 -0.23 23.47
N LEU A 378 -3.96 -0.47 23.93
CA LEU A 378 -2.94 -1.33 23.29
C LEU A 378 -2.96 -2.73 23.95
#